data_4226374f5365209ae0309f0c40fefc6a
#
_entry.id   4226374f5365209ae0309f0c40fefc6a
#
_cell.length_a   1.000
_cell.length_b   1.000
_cell.length_c   1.000
_cell.angle_alpha   90.00
_cell.angle_beta   90.00
_cell.angle_gamma   90.00
#
_symmetry.space_group_name_H-M   'P 1'
#
loop_
_entity.id
_entity.type
_entity.pdbx_description
1 polymer ?
#
loop_
_entity_poly.entity_id
_entity_poly.type
_entity_poly.pdbx_seq_one_letter_code
_entity_poly.pdbx_strand_id
1 'polypeptide(L)'
;GQYLTGFRQIDIPKERRKGHKGQKVTVSGAVENNLQNVTAEFPLGTFTCITGVSGGGKSSLVIETLYKALARRLNGTRVHPGKHEELSGTEFLDKVVDIDQSPIGRTPRSNPATYTGAFTHIRDWFAGLPEAKARGYKPGRFSFNVKGGRCEACQGDVVIKIEMHFLPDVYVECDVCRGKRYNRETMEIMFRGKSIADVLDMTVEEGLDFFKAVPPIRDKMKTLFEVGLGYIHIGQQATTLSGGEAQRVKLAKELSRRATGKTLYILDEPTTGLHFEDVKKLIEVLQTLVEHGNTIIVIEHNLEVIKTADWIIDLGPEGGDKGGHIVAAGTPEDVAEGKATYT
;
A
#
# COMPACT_ATOMS: atom_id res chain seq x y z
N GLY A 1 -5.86 27.27 7.74
CA GLY A 1 -6.24 26.13 8.53
C GLY A 1 -5.28 25.88 9.69
N GLN A 2 -5.64 25.05 10.63
CA GLN A 2 -4.92 24.80 11.89
C GLN A 2 -3.46 24.36 11.71
N TYR A 3 -3.11 23.73 10.60
CA TYR A 3 -1.73 23.38 10.25
C TYR A 3 -0.92 24.60 9.79
N LEU A 4 -1.50 25.51 9.01
CA LEU A 4 -0.83 26.74 8.59
C LEU A 4 -0.54 27.71 9.75
N THR A 5 -1.31 27.62 10.82
CA THR A 5 -1.13 28.43 12.03
C THR A 5 -0.24 27.75 13.07
N GLY A 6 0.28 26.55 12.79
CA GLY A 6 1.09 25.75 13.73
C GLY A 6 0.29 25.16 14.90
N PHE A 7 -1.04 25.29 14.91
CA PHE A 7 -1.89 24.75 15.97
C PHE A 7 -1.99 23.21 15.92
N ARG A 8 -1.84 22.63 14.72
CA ARG A 8 -1.64 21.19 14.52
C ARG A 8 -0.35 20.97 13.76
N GLN A 9 0.47 20.06 14.24
CA GLN A 9 1.73 19.65 13.62
C GLN A 9 1.93 18.15 13.82
N ILE A 10 2.75 17.55 13.00
CA ILE A 10 3.27 16.21 13.22
C ILE A 10 4.50 16.35 14.10
N ASP A 11 4.48 15.69 15.25
CA ASP A 11 5.56 15.81 16.23
C ASP A 11 6.85 15.16 15.72
N ILE A 12 7.97 15.78 16.03
CA ILE A 12 9.30 15.20 15.81
C ILE A 12 9.55 14.21 16.96
N PRO A 13 9.95 12.96 16.67
CA PRO A 13 10.31 11.99 17.70
C PRO A 13 11.42 12.53 18.62
N LYS A 14 11.23 12.40 19.92
CA LYS A 14 12.22 12.88 20.92
C LYS A 14 13.54 12.10 20.87
N GLU A 15 13.45 10.85 20.49
CA GLU A 15 14.61 9.96 20.34
C GLU A 15 14.50 9.21 19.02
N ARG A 16 15.62 9.07 18.30
CA ARG A 16 15.70 8.27 17.08
C ARG A 16 16.03 6.82 17.43
N ARG A 17 15.37 5.89 16.72
CA ARG A 17 15.66 4.46 16.87
C ARG A 17 17.08 4.19 16.36
N LYS A 18 17.86 3.43 17.16
CA LYS A 18 19.23 3.01 16.79
C LYS A 18 19.24 1.71 15.96
N GLY A 19 18.05 1.20 15.60
CA GLY A 19 17.88 -0.04 14.86
C GLY A 19 18.22 -1.30 15.69
N HIS A 20 18.32 -2.42 14.99
CA HIS A 20 18.58 -3.72 15.61
C HIS A 20 20.09 -3.93 15.86
N LYS A 21 20.60 -3.46 16.99
CA LYS A 21 21.99 -3.73 17.45
C LYS A 21 23.08 -3.48 16.39
N GLY A 22 22.90 -2.45 15.56
CA GLY A 22 23.86 -2.12 14.49
C GLY A 22 23.73 -3.01 13.24
N GLN A 23 22.70 -3.86 13.15
CA GLN A 23 22.42 -4.61 11.92
C GLN A 23 21.98 -3.67 10.81
N LYS A 24 22.50 -3.87 9.62
CA LYS A 24 22.21 -3.09 8.43
C LYS A 24 22.25 -3.96 7.18
N VAL A 25 21.52 -3.55 6.17
CA VAL A 25 21.74 -4.03 4.79
C VAL A 25 22.61 -3.02 4.08
N THR A 26 23.62 -3.50 3.37
CA THR A 26 24.54 -2.64 2.62
C THR A 26 24.54 -3.05 1.15
N VAL A 27 24.36 -2.06 0.28
CA VAL A 27 24.57 -2.16 -1.16
C VAL A 27 25.88 -1.45 -1.46
N SER A 28 26.85 -2.15 -2.03
CA SER A 28 28.16 -1.60 -2.39
C SER A 28 28.33 -1.55 -3.91
N GLY A 29 28.98 -0.51 -4.41
CA GLY A 29 29.36 -0.39 -5.80
C GLY A 29 28.16 -0.27 -6.77
N ALA A 30 27.08 0.38 -6.37
CA ALA A 30 25.92 0.56 -7.23
C ALA A 30 26.20 1.55 -8.36
N VAL A 31 26.02 1.11 -9.63
CA VAL A 31 26.30 1.89 -10.84
C VAL A 31 25.13 1.87 -11.83
N GLU A 32 23.92 1.50 -11.39
CA GLU A 32 22.75 1.44 -12.27
C GLU A 32 22.26 2.84 -12.63
N ASN A 33 21.93 3.05 -13.91
CA ASN A 33 21.51 4.33 -14.47
C ASN A 33 22.57 5.44 -14.21
N ASN A 34 22.21 6.45 -13.42
CA ASN A 34 23.09 7.57 -13.10
C ASN A 34 23.88 7.40 -11.80
N LEU A 35 23.78 6.26 -11.11
CA LEU A 35 24.52 6.03 -9.86
C LEU A 35 26.05 5.99 -10.11
N GLN A 36 26.80 6.70 -9.26
CA GLN A 36 28.24 6.88 -9.37
C GLN A 36 29.00 6.04 -8.34
N ASN A 37 29.00 4.71 -8.52
CA ASN A 37 29.67 3.76 -7.63
C ASN A 37 29.29 3.94 -6.14
N VAL A 38 27.97 3.94 -5.89
CA VAL A 38 27.40 4.30 -4.59
C VAL A 38 27.46 3.13 -3.63
N THR A 39 27.90 3.40 -2.40
CA THR A 39 27.72 2.49 -1.26
C THR A 39 26.73 3.08 -0.28
N ALA A 40 25.61 2.36 -0.06
CA ALA A 40 24.52 2.78 0.81
C ALA A 40 24.27 1.77 1.93
N GLU A 41 24.12 2.27 3.15
CA GLU A 41 23.83 1.48 4.34
C GLU A 41 22.42 1.78 4.84
N PHE A 42 21.62 0.74 5.02
CA PHE A 42 20.25 0.82 5.48
C PHE A 42 20.12 0.15 6.86
N PRO A 43 20.04 0.93 7.96
CA PRO A 43 19.89 0.38 9.30
C PRO A 43 18.59 -0.42 9.42
N LEU A 44 18.64 -1.62 10.00
CA LEU A 44 17.47 -2.46 10.20
C LEU A 44 16.71 -2.10 11.48
N GLY A 45 15.38 -2.26 11.45
CA GLY A 45 14.50 -1.86 12.55
C GLY A 45 14.36 -0.34 12.68
N THR A 46 14.47 0.38 11.56
CA THR A 46 14.36 1.84 11.50
C THR A 46 13.36 2.27 10.42
N PHE A 47 12.92 3.52 10.53
CA PHE A 47 12.24 4.25 9.49
C PHE A 47 13.24 5.13 8.74
N THR A 48 13.63 4.70 7.55
CA THR A 48 14.63 5.37 6.71
C THR A 48 13.94 6.14 5.58
N CYS A 49 14.25 7.43 5.42
CA CYS A 49 13.84 8.24 4.28
C CYS A 49 14.97 8.39 3.26
N ILE A 50 14.62 8.20 2.00
CA ILE A 50 15.50 8.48 0.86
C ILE A 50 15.05 9.80 0.25
N THR A 51 15.91 10.79 0.30
CA THR A 51 15.63 12.16 -0.12
C THR A 51 16.51 12.59 -1.30
N GLY A 52 16.35 13.81 -1.76
CA GLY A 52 17.14 14.39 -2.81
C GLY A 52 16.34 14.80 -4.06
N VAL A 53 16.99 15.50 -4.96
CA VAL A 53 16.37 16.07 -6.16
C VAL A 53 15.77 15.01 -7.09
N SER A 54 14.80 15.41 -7.93
CA SER A 54 14.27 14.53 -8.96
C SER A 54 15.38 14.15 -9.95
N GLY A 55 15.43 12.84 -10.32
CA GLY A 55 16.52 12.33 -11.15
C GLY A 55 17.85 12.13 -10.40
N GLY A 56 17.93 12.35 -9.08
CA GLY A 56 19.14 12.17 -8.27
C GLY A 56 19.59 10.71 -8.07
N GLY A 57 18.82 9.72 -8.56
CA GLY A 57 19.19 8.29 -8.45
C GLY A 57 18.44 7.51 -7.39
N LYS A 58 17.47 8.11 -6.67
CA LYS A 58 16.72 7.46 -5.58
C LYS A 58 16.09 6.14 -5.98
N SER A 59 15.27 6.12 -7.02
CA SER A 59 14.60 4.90 -7.50
C SER A 59 15.59 3.89 -8.09
N SER A 60 16.70 4.35 -8.71
CA SER A 60 17.79 3.49 -9.18
C SER A 60 18.46 2.74 -8.03
N LEU A 61 18.72 3.43 -6.92
CA LEU A 61 19.33 2.82 -5.73
C LEU A 61 18.33 1.89 -5.01
N VAL A 62 17.12 2.38 -4.72
CA VAL A 62 16.19 1.68 -3.83
C VAL A 62 15.39 0.61 -4.57
N ILE A 63 14.79 0.95 -5.72
CA ILE A 63 13.90 0.02 -6.44
C ILE A 63 14.71 -0.88 -7.37
N GLU A 64 15.52 -0.27 -8.27
CA GLU A 64 16.20 -1.05 -9.30
C GLU A 64 17.33 -1.92 -8.71
N THR A 65 18.05 -1.41 -7.70
CA THR A 65 19.19 -2.13 -7.12
C THR A 65 18.79 -2.87 -5.84
N LEU A 66 18.52 -2.17 -4.74
CA LEU A 66 18.27 -2.79 -3.42
C LEU A 66 17.09 -3.75 -3.43
N TYR A 67 15.89 -3.27 -3.84
CA TYR A 67 14.68 -4.09 -3.84
C TYR A 67 14.84 -5.33 -4.71
N LYS A 68 15.27 -5.16 -5.98
CA LYS A 68 15.40 -6.29 -6.89
C LYS A 68 16.43 -7.31 -6.43
N ALA A 69 17.54 -6.85 -5.84
CA ALA A 69 18.58 -7.74 -5.28
C ALA A 69 18.04 -8.54 -4.08
N LEU A 70 17.35 -7.87 -3.15
CA LEU A 70 16.68 -8.52 -2.01
C LEU A 70 15.56 -9.46 -2.46
N ALA A 71 14.70 -9.03 -3.39
CA ALA A 71 13.59 -9.84 -3.88
C ALA A 71 14.09 -11.12 -4.57
N ARG A 72 15.17 -11.04 -5.32
CA ARG A 72 15.81 -12.22 -5.90
C ARG A 72 16.33 -13.18 -4.84
N ARG A 73 16.98 -12.65 -3.79
CA ARG A 73 17.65 -13.45 -2.75
C ARG A 73 16.66 -14.01 -1.71
N LEU A 74 15.70 -13.20 -1.24
CA LEU A 74 14.79 -13.55 -0.16
C LEU A 74 13.46 -14.11 -0.66
N ASN A 75 12.89 -13.53 -1.72
CA ASN A 75 11.56 -13.91 -2.22
C ASN A 75 11.65 -14.92 -3.40
N GLY A 76 12.86 -15.26 -3.88
CA GLY A 76 13.06 -16.18 -5.00
C GLY A 76 12.54 -15.66 -6.36
N THR A 77 12.39 -14.35 -6.52
CA THR A 77 11.89 -13.76 -7.77
C THR A 77 12.96 -13.79 -8.87
N ARG A 78 12.51 -13.85 -10.14
CA ARG A 78 13.41 -13.87 -11.32
C ARG A 78 13.72 -12.46 -11.85
N VAL A 79 13.69 -11.44 -10.99
CA VAL A 79 14.04 -10.08 -11.39
C VAL A 79 15.55 -9.90 -11.47
N HIS A 80 15.99 -9.05 -12.39
CA HIS A 80 17.40 -8.67 -12.50
C HIS A 80 17.64 -7.38 -11.72
N PRO A 81 18.48 -7.41 -10.68
CA PRO A 81 18.87 -6.20 -9.95
C PRO A 81 19.77 -5.31 -10.82
N GLY A 82 19.76 -4.02 -10.52
CA GLY A 82 20.70 -3.06 -11.07
C GLY A 82 22.15 -3.46 -10.77
N LYS A 83 23.06 -2.98 -11.58
CA LYS A 83 24.51 -3.29 -11.45
C LYS A 83 25.06 -2.79 -10.11
N HIS A 84 25.62 -3.68 -9.33
CA HIS A 84 26.27 -3.42 -8.05
C HIS A 84 27.34 -4.50 -7.78
N GLU A 85 28.27 -4.21 -6.89
CA GLU A 85 29.35 -5.15 -6.55
C GLU A 85 28.87 -6.18 -5.52
N GLU A 86 28.28 -5.73 -4.42
CA GLU A 86 27.89 -6.62 -3.31
C GLU A 86 26.60 -6.15 -2.61
N LEU A 87 25.85 -7.14 -2.12
CA LEU A 87 24.72 -6.96 -1.19
C LEU A 87 24.97 -7.81 0.06
N SER A 88 25.14 -7.17 1.22
CA SER A 88 25.38 -7.82 2.52
C SER A 88 24.28 -7.51 3.54
N GLY A 89 24.25 -8.26 4.66
CA GLY A 89 23.27 -8.08 5.74
C GLY A 89 21.87 -8.66 5.44
N THR A 90 21.74 -9.47 4.40
CA THR A 90 20.46 -10.07 3.99
C THR A 90 20.00 -11.20 4.92
N GLU A 91 20.90 -11.78 5.71
CA GLU A 91 20.63 -12.84 6.69
C GLU A 91 19.75 -12.38 7.86
N PHE A 92 19.60 -11.09 8.05
CA PHE A 92 18.76 -10.51 9.10
C PHE A 92 17.29 -10.32 8.67
N LEU A 93 16.99 -10.54 7.38
CA LEU A 93 15.68 -10.33 6.78
C LEU A 93 15.06 -11.64 6.32
N ASP A 94 13.73 -11.78 6.52
CA ASP A 94 12.95 -12.91 6.03
C ASP A 94 12.39 -12.63 4.63
N LYS A 95 12.04 -11.37 4.35
CA LYS A 95 11.44 -10.98 3.08
C LYS A 95 11.55 -9.47 2.81
N VAL A 96 11.42 -9.08 1.55
CA VAL A 96 11.23 -7.69 1.12
C VAL A 96 9.88 -7.52 0.43
N VAL A 97 9.23 -6.39 0.66
CA VAL A 97 7.94 -6.03 0.05
C VAL A 97 8.04 -4.63 -0.54
N ASP A 98 7.78 -4.54 -1.82
CA ASP A 98 7.61 -3.27 -2.51
C ASP A 98 6.12 -2.91 -2.53
N ILE A 99 5.79 -1.75 -2.00
CA ILE A 99 4.43 -1.19 -1.95
C ILE A 99 4.39 -0.04 -2.96
N ASP A 100 4.31 -0.41 -4.22
CA ASP A 100 4.28 0.50 -5.36
C ASP A 100 2.86 1.06 -5.65
N GLN A 101 2.78 2.03 -6.56
CA GLN A 101 1.53 2.66 -7.00
C GLN A 101 0.82 1.91 -8.12
N SER A 102 1.26 0.72 -8.51
CA SER A 102 0.60 -0.08 -9.54
C SER A 102 -0.81 -0.52 -9.10
N PRO A 103 -1.76 -0.66 -10.02
CA PRO A 103 -3.12 -1.08 -9.68
C PRO A 103 -3.17 -2.40 -8.91
N ILE A 104 -4.09 -2.51 -7.94
CA ILE A 104 -4.33 -3.73 -7.16
C ILE A 104 -5.03 -4.85 -7.97
N GLY A 105 -5.38 -4.56 -9.20
CA GLY A 105 -5.95 -5.50 -10.16
C GLY A 105 -6.32 -4.81 -11.46
N ARG A 106 -6.42 -5.60 -12.53
CA ARG A 106 -6.65 -5.11 -13.89
C ARG A 106 -8.09 -5.33 -14.39
N THR A 107 -8.95 -5.91 -13.56
CA THR A 107 -10.32 -6.25 -13.94
C THR A 107 -11.32 -5.49 -13.07
N PRO A 108 -12.55 -5.22 -13.55
CA PRO A 108 -13.61 -4.60 -12.77
C PRO A 108 -14.01 -5.38 -11.50
N ARG A 109 -13.63 -6.65 -11.41
CA ARG A 109 -13.88 -7.53 -10.25
C ARG A 109 -12.89 -7.30 -9.10
N SER A 110 -11.73 -6.76 -9.39
CA SER A 110 -10.74 -6.41 -8.37
C SER A 110 -11.21 -5.16 -7.62
N ASN A 111 -11.18 -5.22 -6.29
CA ASN A 111 -11.58 -4.11 -5.43
C ASN A 111 -10.87 -4.21 -4.06
N PRO A 112 -10.92 -3.18 -3.20
CA PRO A 112 -10.27 -3.19 -1.89
C PRO A 112 -10.67 -4.38 -1.02
N ALA A 113 -11.95 -4.77 -1.00
CA ALA A 113 -12.42 -5.90 -0.19
C ALA A 113 -11.84 -7.24 -0.65
N THR A 114 -11.76 -7.47 -1.97
CA THR A 114 -11.17 -8.71 -2.51
C THR A 114 -9.67 -8.75 -2.28
N TYR A 115 -8.99 -7.64 -2.47
CA TYR A 115 -7.53 -7.55 -2.34
C TYR A 115 -7.05 -7.75 -0.91
N THR A 116 -7.73 -7.16 0.08
CA THR A 116 -7.40 -7.30 1.52
C THR A 116 -7.88 -8.61 2.14
N GLY A 117 -8.74 -9.34 1.42
CA GLY A 117 -9.39 -10.56 1.91
C GLY A 117 -10.65 -10.31 2.77
N ALA A 118 -11.07 -9.07 2.96
CA ALA A 118 -12.30 -8.72 3.68
C ALA A 118 -13.53 -9.36 3.06
N PHE A 119 -13.57 -9.44 1.72
CA PHE A 119 -14.69 -10.00 0.99
C PHE A 119 -14.96 -11.47 1.30
N THR A 120 -13.95 -12.26 1.63
CA THR A 120 -14.13 -13.65 2.07
C THR A 120 -14.96 -13.70 3.35
N HIS A 121 -14.60 -12.90 4.36
CA HIS A 121 -15.34 -12.83 5.62
C HIS A 121 -16.75 -12.25 5.45
N ILE A 122 -16.96 -11.29 4.54
CA ILE A 122 -18.29 -10.75 4.22
C ILE A 122 -19.17 -11.84 3.62
N ARG A 123 -18.67 -12.64 2.66
CA ARG A 123 -19.42 -13.74 2.06
C ARG A 123 -19.78 -14.84 3.08
N ASP A 124 -18.83 -15.20 3.93
CA ASP A 124 -19.04 -16.18 5.00
C ASP A 124 -20.09 -15.69 5.99
N TRP A 125 -20.07 -14.41 6.33
CA TRP A 125 -21.05 -13.78 7.19
C TRP A 125 -22.46 -13.86 6.60
N PHE A 126 -22.64 -13.44 5.35
CA PHE A 126 -23.94 -13.50 4.67
C PHE A 126 -24.45 -14.94 4.52
N ALA A 127 -23.59 -15.91 4.20
CA ALA A 127 -23.95 -17.32 4.14
C ALA A 127 -24.33 -17.91 5.52
N GLY A 128 -23.83 -17.30 6.58
CA GLY A 128 -24.16 -17.67 7.98
C GLY A 128 -25.53 -17.18 8.46
N LEU A 129 -26.17 -16.24 7.76
CA LEU A 129 -27.46 -15.68 8.15
C LEU A 129 -28.57 -16.75 8.11
N PRO A 130 -29.57 -16.67 9.01
CA PRO A 130 -30.67 -17.67 9.09
C PRO A 130 -31.38 -17.87 7.76
N GLU A 131 -31.72 -16.78 7.06
CA GLU A 131 -32.41 -16.83 5.77
C GLU A 131 -31.56 -17.48 4.68
N ALA A 132 -30.25 -17.16 4.63
CA ALA A 132 -29.33 -17.78 3.68
C ALA A 132 -29.23 -19.30 3.93
N LYS A 133 -29.13 -19.72 5.18
CA LYS A 133 -29.13 -21.13 5.56
C LYS A 133 -30.43 -21.84 5.22
N ALA A 134 -31.58 -21.21 5.47
CA ALA A 134 -32.91 -21.76 5.10
C ALA A 134 -33.05 -22.00 3.60
N ARG A 135 -32.42 -21.15 2.76
CA ARG A 135 -32.39 -21.30 1.30
C ARG A 135 -31.23 -22.20 0.81
N GLY A 136 -30.41 -22.75 1.69
CA GLY A 136 -29.26 -23.58 1.34
C GLY A 136 -28.11 -22.82 0.66
N TYR A 137 -28.03 -21.49 0.85
CA TYR A 137 -27.01 -20.65 0.23
C TYR A 137 -25.67 -20.79 0.93
N LYS A 138 -24.65 -21.12 0.14
CA LYS A 138 -23.25 -21.25 0.56
C LYS A 138 -22.48 -19.96 0.26
N PRO A 139 -21.27 -19.75 0.79
CA PRO A 139 -20.44 -18.55 0.50
C PRO A 139 -20.23 -18.25 -0.99
N GLY A 140 -20.24 -19.30 -1.85
CA GLY A 140 -20.17 -19.15 -3.30
C GLY A 140 -21.34 -18.37 -3.90
N ARG A 141 -22.53 -18.43 -3.30
CA ARG A 141 -23.71 -17.66 -3.73
C ARG A 141 -23.47 -16.15 -3.65
N PHE A 142 -22.69 -15.72 -2.68
CA PHE A 142 -22.34 -14.33 -2.41
C PHE A 142 -21.06 -13.87 -3.14
N SER A 143 -20.54 -14.68 -4.06
CA SER A 143 -19.40 -14.32 -4.89
C SER A 143 -19.87 -13.82 -6.25
N PHE A 144 -19.44 -12.63 -6.65
CA PHE A 144 -19.67 -12.12 -8.00
C PHE A 144 -18.73 -12.75 -9.05
N ASN A 145 -17.76 -13.59 -8.63
CA ASN A 145 -16.84 -14.28 -9.54
C ASN A 145 -17.35 -15.67 -9.99
N VAL A 146 -18.36 -16.23 -9.33
CA VAL A 146 -18.89 -17.58 -9.57
C VAL A 146 -20.36 -17.51 -9.99
N LYS A 147 -20.78 -18.44 -10.83
CA LYS A 147 -22.20 -18.58 -11.20
C LYS A 147 -23.07 -18.90 -9.99
N GLY A 148 -24.33 -18.50 -10.07
CA GLY A 148 -25.37 -18.81 -9.09
C GLY A 148 -25.94 -17.59 -8.37
N GLY A 149 -25.11 -16.68 -7.87
CA GLY A 149 -25.58 -15.47 -7.18
C GLY A 149 -25.28 -14.17 -7.88
N ARG A 150 -24.36 -14.16 -8.85
CA ARG A 150 -23.99 -12.99 -9.63
C ARG A 150 -25.06 -12.66 -10.69
N CYS A 151 -25.06 -11.43 -11.16
CA CYS A 151 -25.76 -11.06 -12.37
C CYS A 151 -25.11 -11.79 -13.57
N GLU A 152 -25.89 -12.62 -14.29
CA GLU A 152 -25.34 -13.36 -15.42
C GLU A 152 -25.23 -12.50 -16.69
N ALA A 153 -25.95 -11.38 -16.81
CA ALA A 153 -25.83 -10.47 -17.94
C ALA A 153 -24.43 -9.82 -18.02
N CYS A 154 -23.93 -9.27 -16.89
CA CYS A 154 -22.57 -8.70 -16.81
C CYS A 154 -21.56 -9.64 -16.13
N GLN A 155 -21.97 -10.83 -15.76
CA GLN A 155 -21.13 -11.83 -15.06
C GLN A 155 -20.46 -11.29 -13.77
N GLY A 156 -21.07 -10.28 -13.13
CA GLY A 156 -20.55 -9.62 -11.93
C GLY A 156 -19.60 -8.46 -12.18
N ASP A 157 -19.37 -8.07 -13.44
CA ASP A 157 -18.46 -6.98 -13.82
C ASP A 157 -19.06 -5.58 -13.65
N VAL A 158 -20.38 -5.47 -13.43
CA VAL A 158 -21.13 -4.18 -13.35
C VAL A 158 -21.33 -3.56 -14.73
N VAL A 159 -20.37 -3.71 -15.60
CA VAL A 159 -20.36 -3.18 -16.96
C VAL A 159 -20.40 -4.30 -17.99
N ILE A 160 -20.96 -4.00 -19.16
CA ILE A 160 -20.93 -4.85 -20.34
C ILE A 160 -19.91 -4.25 -21.29
N LYS A 161 -18.92 -5.04 -21.69
CA LYS A 161 -17.92 -4.65 -22.66
C LYS A 161 -18.54 -4.82 -24.06
N ILE A 162 -18.55 -3.75 -24.84
CA ILE A 162 -18.93 -3.74 -26.25
C ILE A 162 -17.63 -3.67 -27.05
N GLU A 163 -17.26 -4.77 -27.69
CA GLU A 163 -16.05 -4.86 -28.52
C GLU A 163 -16.29 -4.17 -29.85
N MET A 164 -15.44 -3.21 -30.19
CA MET A 164 -15.46 -2.49 -31.45
C MET A 164 -14.20 -2.77 -32.24
N HIS A 165 -14.36 -3.45 -33.40
CA HIS A 165 -13.22 -3.98 -34.19
C HIS A 165 -12.15 -2.94 -34.60
N PHE A 166 -12.48 -1.66 -34.70
CA PHE A 166 -11.59 -0.59 -35.16
C PHE A 166 -11.49 0.61 -34.19
N LEU A 167 -12.22 0.57 -33.08
CA LEU A 167 -12.27 1.62 -32.07
C LEU A 167 -11.98 1.04 -30.68
N PRO A 168 -11.59 1.85 -29.70
CA PRO A 168 -11.46 1.37 -28.31
C PRO A 168 -12.77 0.77 -27.82
N ASP A 169 -12.67 -0.31 -27.05
CA ASP A 169 -13.81 -0.98 -26.43
C ASP A 169 -14.62 0.00 -25.56
N VAL A 170 -15.94 -0.07 -25.66
CA VAL A 170 -16.85 0.74 -24.86
C VAL A 170 -17.41 -0.09 -23.71
N TYR A 171 -17.41 0.47 -22.51
CA TYR A 171 -17.97 -0.14 -21.32
C TYR A 171 -19.25 0.58 -20.93
N VAL A 172 -20.38 -0.15 -20.93
CA VAL A 172 -21.70 0.38 -20.59
C VAL A 172 -22.18 -0.27 -19.31
N GLU A 173 -22.82 0.48 -18.43
CA GLU A 173 -23.41 -0.06 -17.21
C GLU A 173 -24.45 -1.15 -17.54
N CYS A 174 -24.46 -2.21 -16.73
CA CYS A 174 -25.39 -3.33 -16.94
C CYS A 174 -26.82 -2.94 -16.56
N ASP A 175 -27.72 -2.91 -17.54
CA ASP A 175 -29.14 -2.55 -17.35
C ASP A 175 -29.88 -3.52 -16.41
N VAL A 176 -29.43 -4.78 -16.32
CA VAL A 176 -30.07 -5.82 -15.51
C VAL A 176 -29.79 -5.62 -14.02
N CYS A 177 -28.52 -5.47 -13.63
CA CYS A 177 -28.17 -5.34 -12.22
C CYS A 177 -27.94 -3.88 -11.76
N ARG A 178 -27.82 -2.94 -12.69
CA ARG A 178 -27.63 -1.51 -12.41
C ARG A 178 -26.56 -1.28 -11.35
N GLY A 179 -25.38 -1.76 -11.62
CA GLY A 179 -24.22 -1.62 -10.71
C GLY A 179 -24.17 -2.61 -9.55
N LYS A 180 -25.22 -3.40 -9.28
CA LYS A 180 -25.32 -4.22 -8.05
C LYS A 180 -24.57 -5.56 -8.08
N ARG A 181 -24.04 -6.00 -9.21
CA ARG A 181 -23.26 -7.24 -9.39
C ARG A 181 -24.00 -8.56 -9.20
N TYR A 182 -25.13 -8.59 -8.49
CA TYR A 182 -25.86 -9.79 -8.07
C TYR A 182 -27.24 -9.91 -8.73
N ASN A 183 -27.77 -11.12 -8.72
CA ASN A 183 -29.14 -11.37 -9.07
C ASN A 183 -30.09 -11.01 -7.90
N ARG A 184 -31.38 -10.93 -8.21
CA ARG A 184 -32.40 -10.47 -7.26
C ARG A 184 -32.46 -11.34 -6.00
N GLU A 185 -32.45 -12.66 -6.17
CA GLU A 185 -32.58 -13.63 -5.05
C GLU A 185 -31.41 -13.51 -4.07
N THR A 186 -30.20 -13.20 -4.52
CA THR A 186 -29.05 -13.00 -3.65
C THR A 186 -29.18 -11.69 -2.87
N MET A 187 -29.74 -10.64 -3.50
CA MET A 187 -29.96 -9.34 -2.85
C MET A 187 -31.09 -9.36 -1.82
N GLU A 188 -31.98 -10.35 -1.84
CA GLU A 188 -33.01 -10.52 -0.81
C GLU A 188 -32.44 -10.91 0.57
N ILE A 189 -31.23 -11.49 0.60
CA ILE A 189 -30.58 -11.81 1.87
C ILE A 189 -30.04 -10.52 2.49
N MET A 190 -30.58 -10.17 3.65
CA MET A 190 -30.30 -8.88 4.30
C MET A 190 -29.67 -9.07 5.68
N PHE A 191 -28.67 -8.26 5.99
CA PHE A 191 -28.12 -8.07 7.32
C PHE A 191 -28.33 -6.62 7.74
N ARG A 192 -29.05 -6.38 8.84
CA ARG A 192 -29.43 -5.03 9.30
C ARG A 192 -30.03 -4.16 8.19
N GLY A 193 -30.87 -4.73 7.33
CA GLY A 193 -31.53 -4.01 6.24
C GLY A 193 -30.64 -3.69 5.03
N LYS A 194 -29.46 -4.29 4.94
CA LYS A 194 -28.51 -4.11 3.83
C LYS A 194 -28.21 -5.45 3.16
N SER A 195 -28.30 -5.49 1.84
CA SER A 195 -27.84 -6.61 1.01
C SER A 195 -26.32 -6.61 0.90
N ILE A 196 -25.74 -7.68 0.36
CA ILE A 196 -24.30 -7.74 0.08
C ILE A 196 -23.87 -6.67 -0.96
N ALA A 197 -24.74 -6.31 -1.90
CA ALA A 197 -24.48 -5.23 -2.85
C ALA A 197 -24.40 -3.88 -2.14
N ASP A 198 -25.32 -3.60 -1.22
CA ASP A 198 -25.31 -2.36 -0.43
C ASP A 198 -24.08 -2.27 0.45
N VAL A 199 -23.60 -3.40 0.99
CA VAL A 199 -22.34 -3.46 1.77
C VAL A 199 -21.13 -3.11 0.91
N LEU A 200 -21.07 -3.59 -0.34
CA LEU A 200 -19.97 -3.25 -1.26
C LEU A 200 -19.99 -1.77 -1.67
N ASP A 201 -21.16 -1.15 -1.62
CA ASP A 201 -21.36 0.27 -1.93
C ASP A 201 -21.09 1.20 -0.73
N MET A 202 -20.97 0.67 0.49
CA MET A 202 -20.56 1.44 1.65
C MET A 202 -19.13 1.95 1.51
N THR A 203 -18.86 3.12 2.09
CA THR A 203 -17.47 3.53 2.35
C THR A 203 -16.82 2.63 3.40
N VAL A 204 -15.49 2.62 3.44
CA VAL A 204 -14.75 1.87 4.47
C VAL A 204 -15.13 2.33 5.88
N GLU A 205 -15.34 3.64 6.09
CA GLU A 205 -15.77 4.21 7.35
C GLU A 205 -17.16 3.73 7.77
N GLU A 206 -18.13 3.77 6.87
CA GLU A 206 -19.47 3.22 7.10
C GLU A 206 -19.44 1.72 7.39
N GLY A 207 -18.62 0.96 6.62
CA GLY A 207 -18.43 -0.47 6.83
C GLY A 207 -17.79 -0.80 8.18
N LEU A 208 -16.87 0.03 8.67
CA LEU A 208 -16.24 -0.12 9.98
C LEU A 208 -17.27 -0.02 11.11
N ASP A 209 -18.18 0.96 11.06
CA ASP A 209 -19.29 1.08 12.04
C ASP A 209 -20.31 -0.03 11.87
N PHE A 210 -20.70 -0.33 10.63
CA PHE A 210 -21.71 -1.35 10.32
C PHE A 210 -21.30 -2.74 10.84
N PHE A 211 -20.03 -3.12 10.70
CA PHE A 211 -19.49 -4.40 11.14
C PHE A 211 -18.76 -4.35 12.49
N LYS A 212 -18.98 -3.35 13.33
CA LYS A 212 -18.29 -3.21 14.63
C LYS A 212 -18.37 -4.44 15.53
N ALA A 213 -19.47 -5.21 15.44
CA ALA A 213 -19.68 -6.44 16.18
C ALA A 213 -19.16 -7.71 15.45
N VAL A 214 -18.50 -7.57 14.31
CA VAL A 214 -18.01 -8.70 13.49
C VAL A 214 -16.49 -8.56 13.31
N PRO A 215 -15.68 -9.03 14.28
CA PRO A 215 -14.23 -8.77 14.31
C PRO A 215 -13.49 -9.09 13.02
N PRO A 216 -13.70 -10.23 12.31
CA PRO A 216 -12.96 -10.54 11.10
C PRO A 216 -13.13 -9.53 9.97
N ILE A 217 -14.32 -8.90 9.87
CA ILE A 217 -14.61 -7.87 8.88
C ILE A 217 -14.15 -6.52 9.40
N ARG A 218 -14.51 -6.18 10.64
CA ARG A 218 -14.14 -4.93 11.32
C ARG A 218 -12.64 -4.67 11.25
N ASP A 219 -11.82 -5.66 11.57
CA ASP A 219 -10.36 -5.49 11.64
C ASP A 219 -9.77 -5.21 10.25
N LYS A 220 -10.34 -5.77 9.17
CA LYS A 220 -9.96 -5.43 7.79
C LYS A 220 -10.38 -4.02 7.38
N MET A 221 -11.59 -3.58 7.79
CA MET A 221 -12.04 -2.21 7.55
C MET A 221 -11.19 -1.21 8.34
N LYS A 222 -10.84 -1.57 9.58
CA LYS A 222 -9.97 -0.76 10.43
C LYS A 222 -8.62 -0.50 9.79
N THR A 223 -7.93 -1.52 9.27
CA THR A 223 -6.63 -1.31 8.59
C THR A 223 -6.75 -0.43 7.35
N LEU A 224 -7.83 -0.52 6.57
CA LEU A 224 -8.08 0.39 5.46
C LEU A 224 -8.33 1.83 5.92
N PHE A 225 -9.08 2.00 7.01
CA PHE A 225 -9.35 3.31 7.60
C PHE A 225 -8.08 3.98 8.15
N GLU A 226 -7.24 3.21 8.84
CA GLU A 226 -5.98 3.68 9.42
C GLU A 226 -4.99 4.20 8.39
N VAL A 227 -4.97 3.63 7.18
CA VAL A 227 -4.14 4.14 6.08
C VAL A 227 -4.77 5.33 5.33
N GLY A 228 -5.83 5.96 5.87
CA GLY A 228 -6.47 7.14 5.28
C GLY A 228 -7.43 6.81 4.13
N LEU A 229 -7.96 5.59 4.05
CA LEU A 229 -8.89 5.16 2.99
C LEU A 229 -10.34 5.04 3.49
N GLY A 230 -10.72 5.81 4.53
CA GLY A 230 -12.09 5.78 5.06
C GLY A 230 -13.18 6.14 4.04
N TYR A 231 -12.86 6.98 3.08
CA TYR A 231 -13.77 7.55 2.09
C TYR A 231 -14.02 6.66 0.85
N ILE A 232 -13.14 5.69 0.53
CA ILE A 232 -13.33 4.83 -0.63
C ILE A 232 -14.41 3.79 -0.38
N HIS A 233 -15.11 3.35 -1.44
CA HIS A 233 -16.10 2.29 -1.32
C HIS A 233 -15.43 0.92 -1.19
N ILE A 234 -16.01 0.06 -0.35
CA ILE A 234 -15.52 -1.30 -0.08
C ILE A 234 -15.39 -2.12 -1.37
N GLY A 235 -16.37 -2.00 -2.27
CA GLY A 235 -16.42 -2.67 -3.57
C GLY A 235 -15.95 -1.80 -4.75
N GLN A 236 -15.28 -0.68 -4.52
CA GLN A 236 -14.78 0.22 -5.58
C GLN A 236 -13.87 -0.53 -6.54
N GLN A 237 -14.08 -0.36 -7.84
CA GLN A 237 -13.27 -1.05 -8.84
C GLN A 237 -11.81 -0.60 -8.75
N ALA A 238 -10.88 -1.54 -8.81
CA ALA A 238 -9.43 -1.28 -8.74
C ALA A 238 -8.94 -0.31 -9.82
N THR A 239 -9.60 -0.30 -10.99
CA THR A 239 -9.28 0.57 -12.13
C THR A 239 -9.66 2.03 -11.91
N THR A 240 -10.50 2.33 -10.91
CA THR A 240 -10.91 3.70 -10.55
C THR A 240 -10.11 4.28 -9.40
N LEU A 241 -9.25 3.48 -8.77
CA LEU A 241 -8.37 3.94 -7.71
C LEU A 241 -7.19 4.71 -8.30
N SER A 242 -6.82 5.80 -7.67
CA SER A 242 -5.54 6.48 -7.93
C SER A 242 -4.35 5.59 -7.52
N GLY A 243 -3.16 5.89 -8.05
CA GLY A 243 -1.95 5.15 -7.67
C GLY A 243 -1.69 5.16 -6.16
N GLY A 244 -1.86 6.32 -5.50
CA GLY A 244 -1.71 6.43 -4.05
C GLY A 244 -2.76 5.64 -3.26
N GLU A 245 -4.02 5.58 -3.73
CA GLU A 245 -5.04 4.73 -3.10
C GLU A 245 -4.72 3.25 -3.26
N ALA A 246 -4.30 2.81 -4.45
CA ALA A 246 -3.88 1.44 -4.70
C ALA A 246 -2.70 1.04 -3.79
N GLN A 247 -1.72 1.92 -3.63
CA GLN A 247 -0.57 1.73 -2.75
C GLN A 247 -1.02 1.55 -1.29
N ARG A 248 -1.91 2.41 -0.80
CA ARG A 248 -2.43 2.30 0.58
C ARG A 248 -3.29 1.06 0.81
N VAL A 249 -4.04 0.58 -0.20
CA VAL A 249 -4.74 -0.72 -0.11
C VAL A 249 -3.73 -1.86 0.03
N LYS A 250 -2.59 -1.81 -0.68
CA LYS A 250 -1.49 -2.80 -0.53
C LYS A 250 -0.91 -2.74 0.88
N LEU A 251 -0.66 -1.55 1.41
CA LEU A 251 -0.18 -1.34 2.77
C LEU A 251 -1.16 -1.92 3.81
N ALA A 252 -2.46 -1.63 3.69
CA ALA A 252 -3.49 -2.18 4.58
C ALA A 252 -3.51 -3.72 4.59
N LYS A 253 -3.28 -4.35 3.43
CA LYS A 253 -3.16 -5.81 3.35
C LYS A 253 -1.95 -6.34 4.12
N GLU A 254 -0.80 -5.69 4.01
CA GLU A 254 0.41 -6.11 4.75
C GLU A 254 0.22 -5.91 6.27
N LEU A 255 -0.38 -4.82 6.72
CA LEU A 255 -0.76 -4.58 8.12
C LEU A 255 -1.69 -5.65 8.68
N SER A 256 -2.57 -6.19 7.84
CA SER A 256 -3.51 -7.25 8.23
C SER A 256 -2.84 -8.61 8.42
N ARG A 257 -1.56 -8.76 8.09
CA ARG A 257 -0.79 -9.99 8.23
C ARG A 257 -0.04 -10.00 9.56
N ARG A 258 0.22 -11.20 10.08
CA ARG A 258 1.07 -11.35 11.26
C ARG A 258 2.51 -10.96 10.88
N ALA A 259 3.03 -9.93 11.51
CA ALA A 259 4.40 -9.48 11.31
C ALA A 259 5.41 -10.49 11.90
N THR A 260 6.50 -10.76 11.16
CA THR A 260 7.64 -11.55 11.65
C THR A 260 8.66 -10.68 12.38
N GLY A 261 8.57 -9.34 12.21
CA GLY A 261 9.56 -8.39 12.72
C GLY A 261 10.87 -8.36 11.93
N LYS A 262 10.93 -9.03 10.77
CA LYS A 262 12.12 -9.11 9.90
C LYS A 262 11.79 -8.83 8.44
N THR A 263 10.71 -8.07 8.19
CA THR A 263 10.33 -7.67 6.83
C THR A 263 10.86 -6.27 6.54
N LEU A 264 11.45 -6.10 5.35
CA LEU A 264 11.80 -4.78 4.82
C LEU A 264 10.72 -4.33 3.85
N TYR A 265 10.08 -3.20 4.16
CA TYR A 265 9.07 -2.56 3.32
C TYR A 265 9.68 -1.37 2.58
N ILE A 266 9.40 -1.26 1.30
CA ILE A 266 9.79 -0.13 0.46
C ILE A 266 8.52 0.55 -0.05
N LEU A 267 8.46 1.86 0.09
CA LEU A 267 7.37 2.70 -0.39
C LEU A 267 7.93 3.85 -1.22
N ASP A 268 7.32 4.10 -2.37
CA ASP A 268 7.70 5.21 -3.25
C ASP A 268 6.60 6.29 -3.20
N GLU A 269 6.95 7.47 -2.69
CA GLU A 269 6.11 8.67 -2.52
C GLU A 269 4.70 8.38 -1.96
N PRO A 270 4.57 7.70 -0.81
CA PRO A 270 3.27 7.25 -0.29
C PRO A 270 2.35 8.40 0.15
N THR A 271 2.86 9.63 0.29
CA THR A 271 2.06 10.79 0.68
C THR A 271 1.46 11.57 -0.49
N THR A 272 1.74 11.15 -1.74
CA THR A 272 1.22 11.82 -2.93
C THR A 272 -0.31 11.87 -2.92
N GLY A 273 -0.86 13.10 -3.03
CA GLY A 273 -2.31 13.34 -3.05
C GLY A 273 -3.02 13.25 -1.70
N LEU A 274 -2.28 13.15 -0.58
CA LEU A 274 -2.85 13.12 0.76
C LEU A 274 -3.04 14.51 1.35
N HIS A 275 -4.14 14.67 2.11
CA HIS A 275 -4.28 15.76 3.05
C HIS A 275 -3.40 15.55 4.30
N PHE A 276 -3.07 16.63 4.98
CA PHE A 276 -2.17 16.61 6.15
C PHE A 276 -2.58 15.63 7.26
N GLU A 277 -3.90 15.51 7.51
CA GLU A 277 -4.44 14.59 8.51
C GLU A 277 -4.19 13.11 8.10
N ASP A 278 -4.29 12.81 6.80
CA ASP A 278 -4.05 11.46 6.30
C ASP A 278 -2.55 11.14 6.24
N VAL A 279 -1.69 12.16 6.00
CA VAL A 279 -0.23 12.02 6.14
C VAL A 279 0.13 11.61 7.57
N LYS A 280 -0.48 12.25 8.58
CA LYS A 280 -0.26 11.90 9.99
C LYS A 280 -0.64 10.45 10.28
N LYS A 281 -1.83 10.02 9.87
CA LYS A 281 -2.28 8.62 10.03
C LYS A 281 -1.33 7.64 9.35
N LEU A 282 -0.89 7.95 8.12
CA LEU A 282 0.06 7.11 7.41
C LEU A 282 1.40 6.99 8.17
N ILE A 283 1.93 8.09 8.69
CA ILE A 283 3.15 8.07 9.51
C ILE A 283 2.95 7.18 10.74
N GLU A 284 1.85 7.34 11.48
CA GLU A 284 1.53 6.51 12.66
C GLU A 284 1.52 5.02 12.32
N VAL A 285 0.95 4.66 11.18
CA VAL A 285 0.94 3.29 10.66
C VAL A 285 2.35 2.79 10.35
N LEU A 286 3.16 3.59 9.64
CA LEU A 286 4.54 3.22 9.31
C LEU A 286 5.40 3.08 10.58
N GLN A 287 5.23 3.97 11.54
CA GLN A 287 5.91 3.89 12.84
C GLN A 287 5.52 2.61 13.61
N THR A 288 4.24 2.24 13.59
CA THR A 288 3.76 0.98 14.21
C THR A 288 4.41 -0.25 13.57
N LEU A 289 4.61 -0.26 12.25
CA LEU A 289 5.32 -1.37 11.58
C LEU A 289 6.77 -1.49 12.05
N VAL A 290 7.46 -0.35 12.24
CA VAL A 290 8.84 -0.34 12.76
C VAL A 290 8.88 -0.82 14.21
N GLU A 291 7.92 -0.41 15.05
CA GLU A 291 7.81 -0.85 16.45
C GLU A 291 7.63 -2.37 16.57
N HIS A 292 7.02 -3.00 15.55
CA HIS A 292 6.93 -4.45 15.45
C HIS A 292 8.21 -5.11 14.91
N GLY A 293 9.31 -4.37 14.83
CA GLY A 293 10.64 -4.88 14.45
C GLY A 293 10.93 -4.85 12.95
N ASN A 294 10.02 -4.38 12.11
CA ASN A 294 10.23 -4.30 10.66
C ASN A 294 11.13 -3.11 10.30
N THR A 295 11.66 -3.12 9.09
CA THR A 295 12.42 -2.01 8.51
C THR A 295 11.57 -1.34 7.43
N ILE A 296 11.53 -0.02 7.42
CA ILE A 296 10.82 0.76 6.42
C ILE A 296 11.78 1.69 5.70
N ILE A 297 11.74 1.65 4.37
CA ILE A 297 12.44 2.58 3.50
C ILE A 297 11.38 3.32 2.68
N VAL A 298 11.39 4.64 2.75
CA VAL A 298 10.45 5.50 2.02
C VAL A 298 11.22 6.48 1.14
N ILE A 299 10.92 6.50 -0.15
CA ILE A 299 11.36 7.59 -1.02
C ILE A 299 10.35 8.72 -0.84
N GLU A 300 10.78 9.89 -0.37
CA GLU A 300 9.87 10.99 -0.04
C GLU A 300 10.49 12.37 -0.24
N HIS A 301 9.60 13.32 -0.50
CA HIS A 301 9.89 14.75 -0.60
C HIS A 301 9.12 15.58 0.46
N ASN A 302 8.17 14.95 1.15
CA ASN A 302 7.35 15.60 2.17
C ASN A 302 8.14 15.78 3.46
N LEU A 303 8.45 17.03 3.83
CA LEU A 303 9.23 17.35 5.04
C LEU A 303 8.58 16.84 6.32
N GLU A 304 7.24 16.73 6.37
CA GLU A 304 6.54 16.20 7.53
C GLU A 304 6.83 14.71 7.75
N VAL A 305 7.08 13.95 6.69
CA VAL A 305 7.53 12.56 6.77
C VAL A 305 9.02 12.50 7.10
N ILE A 306 9.84 13.26 6.38
CA ILE A 306 11.30 13.26 6.50
C ILE A 306 11.73 13.57 7.94
N LYS A 307 11.13 14.58 8.58
CA LYS A 307 11.46 14.95 9.97
C LYS A 307 11.13 13.88 11.02
N THR A 308 10.28 12.89 10.65
CA THR A 308 9.91 11.77 11.55
C THR A 308 10.77 10.53 11.35
N ALA A 309 11.67 10.51 10.36
CA ALA A 309 12.53 9.38 10.06
C ALA A 309 13.58 9.17 11.15
N ASP A 310 14.04 7.93 11.30
CA ASP A 310 15.19 7.61 12.17
C ASP A 310 16.51 7.84 11.44
N TRP A 311 16.51 7.66 10.10
CA TRP A 311 17.68 7.75 9.24
C TRP A 311 17.31 8.38 7.90
N ILE A 312 18.19 9.17 7.32
CA ILE A 312 18.05 9.78 6.00
C ILE A 312 19.24 9.37 5.14
N ILE A 313 18.99 9.12 3.87
CA ILE A 313 20.00 9.01 2.82
C ILE A 313 19.60 10.01 1.72
N ASP A 314 20.40 11.04 1.52
CA ASP A 314 20.13 12.10 0.56
C ASP A 314 20.99 11.92 -0.69
N LEU A 315 20.34 11.87 -1.87
CA LEU A 315 20.98 11.67 -3.17
C LEU A 315 20.95 12.95 -3.98
N GLY A 316 22.10 13.26 -4.58
CA GLY A 316 22.28 14.46 -5.39
C GLY A 316 23.69 14.53 -5.97
N PRO A 317 24.26 15.77 -6.08
CA PRO A 317 23.64 17.07 -5.72
C PRO A 317 22.57 17.53 -6.72
N GLU A 318 22.63 17.05 -7.97
CA GLU A 318 21.72 17.40 -9.07
C GLU A 318 21.05 16.13 -9.65
N GLY A 319 20.18 16.31 -10.65
CA GLY A 319 19.59 15.21 -11.41
C GLY A 319 20.44 14.79 -12.60
N GLY A 320 20.16 13.59 -13.16
CA GLY A 320 20.85 13.07 -14.35
C GLY A 320 22.33 12.78 -14.10
N ASP A 321 23.17 13.06 -15.09
CA ASP A 321 24.60 12.71 -15.07
C ASP A 321 25.42 13.41 -13.97
N LYS A 322 24.90 14.51 -13.42
CA LYS A 322 25.53 15.24 -12.31
C LYS A 322 25.03 14.80 -10.93
N GLY A 323 24.09 13.84 -10.89
CA GLY A 323 23.56 13.23 -9.69
C GLY A 323 24.20 11.88 -9.39
N GLY A 324 23.47 11.05 -8.67
CA GLY A 324 23.86 9.67 -8.43
C GLY A 324 24.91 9.49 -7.33
N HIS A 325 25.09 10.47 -6.47
CA HIS A 325 25.96 10.41 -5.30
C HIS A 325 25.11 10.48 -4.01
N ILE A 326 25.59 9.86 -2.93
CA ILE A 326 25.09 10.16 -1.60
C ILE A 326 25.76 11.44 -1.11
N VAL A 327 24.95 12.48 -0.90
CA VAL A 327 25.44 13.80 -0.45
C VAL A 327 25.39 13.91 1.08
N ALA A 328 24.46 13.19 1.72
CA ALA A 328 24.37 13.10 3.17
C ALA A 328 23.74 11.76 3.58
N ALA A 329 24.16 11.23 4.72
CA ALA A 329 23.51 10.09 5.39
C ALA A 329 23.69 10.23 6.90
N GLY A 330 22.58 10.09 7.65
CA GLY A 330 22.58 10.25 9.11
C GLY A 330 21.17 10.41 9.65
N THR A 331 21.06 10.85 10.91
CA THR A 331 19.79 11.25 11.49
C THR A 331 19.28 12.53 10.80
N PRO A 332 17.97 12.86 10.87
CA PRO A 332 17.48 14.14 10.37
C PRO A 332 18.25 15.36 10.92
N GLU A 333 18.69 15.30 12.17
CA GLU A 333 19.48 16.32 12.83
C GLU A 333 20.86 16.47 12.16
N ASP A 334 21.56 15.35 11.93
CA ASP A 334 22.88 15.34 11.27
C ASP A 334 22.80 15.92 9.85
N VAL A 335 21.74 15.56 9.11
CA VAL A 335 21.53 16.05 7.74
C VAL A 335 21.19 17.53 7.73
N ALA A 336 20.40 18.02 8.69
CA ALA A 336 20.04 19.44 8.81
C ALA A 336 21.24 20.35 9.14
N GLU A 337 22.25 19.84 9.85
CA GLU A 337 23.51 20.54 10.12
C GLU A 337 24.45 20.57 8.91
N GLY A 338 24.24 19.66 7.95
CA GLY A 338 25.03 19.54 6.72
C GLY A 338 24.79 20.70 5.75
N LYS A 339 25.85 21.26 5.17
CA LYS A 339 25.76 22.36 4.17
C LYS A 339 25.63 21.87 2.72
N ALA A 340 25.68 20.58 2.47
CA ALA A 340 25.75 20.00 1.13
C ALA A 340 24.44 19.44 0.58
N THR A 341 23.35 19.54 1.33
CA THR A 341 22.03 18.95 1.02
C THR A 341 21.00 20.04 0.80
N TYR A 342 19.99 19.75 -0.07
CA TYR A 342 18.78 20.56 -0.23
C TYR A 342 17.62 20.08 0.69
N THR A 343 17.83 19.01 1.38
CA THR A 343 16.90 18.44 2.36
C THR A 343 17.16 19.02 3.74
#